data_bbf2335c2a1f5ded12fb96fb7a1609f4
#
_entry.id   bbf2335c2a1f5ded12fb96fb7a1609f4
#
_cell.length_a   1.000
_cell.length_b   1.000
_cell.length_c   1.000
_cell.angle_alpha   90.00
_cell.angle_beta   90.00
_cell.angle_gamma   90.00
#
_symmetry.space_group_name_H-M   'P 1'
#
loop_
_entity.id
_entity.type
_entity.pdbx_description
1 polymer ?
#
loop_
_entity_poly.entity_id
_entity_poly.type
_entity_poly.pdbx_seq_one_letter_code
_entity_poly.pdbx_strand_id
1 'polypeptide(L)'
;MRSAYGLGAAVHRTETAMSNFNETPAPNLYASREPIFPRRVSGRFRNLKWVIMAVTLAIYYVTPWLRWDRGPNLPDQAVLVDLAHRRFFFFWIEIWPHEFYFVAGLLIMAGLGLFLFTSALGRVWCGYACPQTVWTDLFILVERWIEGDRNARLRLHRQKSLDWRKLRLRLTKWTAWFLIGLATGGAWVFYFTDAPTLAQDLVRFEASLIAYATILILTLTTFVFGGFMREQICIYACPWPRIQAAMMDEETLTVGYRAWRGEPRGKHRKAEGNEQLGDCIDCMACVNVCPMGIDIRDGQQLACITCALCIDACDDVMHKIGKP
;
A
#
# COMPACT_ATOMS: atom_id res chain seq x y z
N MET A 1 60.00 -14.54 25.16
CA MET A 1 60.88 -13.44 24.70
C MET A 1 60.91 -13.40 23.20
N ARG A 2 60.51 -12.22 22.59
CA ARG A 2 60.74 -11.71 21.23
C ARG A 2 60.26 -12.58 20.05
N SER A 3 59.12 -12.36 19.42
CA SER A 3 58.72 -11.24 18.56
C SER A 3 59.77 -10.76 17.55
N ALA A 4 59.57 -11.11 16.30
CA ALA A 4 60.10 -10.38 15.15
C ALA A 4 59.09 -10.42 14.02
N TYR A 5 58.46 -9.29 13.80
CA TYR A 5 57.47 -9.01 12.74
C TYR A 5 58.16 -8.86 11.38
N GLY A 6 57.77 -9.69 10.40
CA GLY A 6 58.12 -9.51 9.00
C GLY A 6 57.22 -8.47 8.34
N LEU A 7 57.68 -7.24 8.25
CA LEU A 7 57.05 -6.09 7.60
C LEU A 7 57.48 -5.96 6.10
N GLY A 8 57.61 -7.09 5.41
CA GLY A 8 58.09 -7.09 4.00
C GLY A 8 57.14 -7.60 2.93
N ALA A 9 55.98 -8.18 3.32
CA ALA A 9 55.11 -8.83 2.36
C ALA A 9 53.80 -8.04 2.02
N ALA A 10 53.58 -6.90 2.63
CA ALA A 10 52.34 -6.14 2.48
C ALA A 10 52.37 -5.04 1.39
N VAL A 11 53.55 -4.63 0.89
CA VAL A 11 53.68 -3.53 -0.05
C VAL A 11 53.55 -3.99 -1.51
N HIS A 12 53.82 -5.26 -1.83
CA HIS A 12 53.72 -5.76 -3.18
C HIS A 12 52.33 -6.27 -3.62
N ARG A 13 51.35 -6.33 -2.68
CA ARG A 13 49.96 -6.72 -2.99
C ARG A 13 49.01 -5.52 -3.29
N THR A 14 49.47 -4.33 -3.03
CA THR A 14 48.62 -3.12 -3.23
C THR A 14 48.67 -2.58 -4.66
N GLU A 15 49.74 -2.81 -5.41
CA GLU A 15 49.86 -2.33 -6.78
C GLU A 15 49.07 -3.19 -7.82
N THR A 16 48.96 -4.49 -7.57
CA THR A 16 48.15 -5.38 -8.43
C THR A 16 46.64 -5.30 -8.14
N ALA A 17 46.23 -4.77 -6.99
CA ALA A 17 44.83 -4.56 -6.67
C ALA A 17 44.25 -3.25 -7.25
N MET A 18 45.10 -2.28 -7.57
CA MET A 18 44.65 -0.99 -8.12
C MET A 18 44.39 -1.03 -9.63
N SER A 19 44.93 -2.00 -10.39
CA SER A 19 44.67 -2.11 -11.83
C SER A 19 43.34 -2.75 -12.22
N ASN A 20 42.67 -3.43 -11.28
CA ASN A 20 41.37 -4.09 -11.52
C ASN A 20 40.14 -3.28 -11.07
N PHE A 21 40.34 -2.06 -10.54
CA PHE A 21 39.23 -1.19 -10.11
C PHE A 21 38.41 -0.62 -11.28
N ASN A 22 38.92 -0.73 -12.52
CA ASN A 22 38.25 -0.18 -13.70
C ASN A 22 37.30 -1.17 -14.42
N GLU A 23 37.20 -2.44 -13.95
CA GLU A 23 36.34 -3.44 -14.60
C GLU A 23 35.19 -3.97 -13.76
N THR A 24 35.09 -3.60 -12.49
CA THR A 24 33.86 -3.90 -11.73
C THR A 24 32.78 -2.89 -12.10
N PRO A 25 31.67 -3.32 -12.72
CA PRO A 25 30.55 -2.42 -12.94
C PRO A 25 30.16 -1.79 -11.60
N ALA A 26 30.03 -0.46 -11.60
CA ALA A 26 29.65 0.28 -10.41
C ALA A 26 28.48 -0.44 -9.73
N PRO A 27 28.52 -0.73 -8.42
CA PRO A 27 27.44 -1.44 -7.75
C PRO A 27 26.16 -0.65 -7.99
N ASN A 28 25.14 -1.31 -8.52
CA ASN A 28 23.84 -0.68 -8.71
C ASN A 28 23.37 -0.14 -7.37
N LEU A 29 23.31 1.19 -7.26
CA LEU A 29 22.86 1.89 -6.04
C LEU A 29 21.42 1.51 -5.66
N TYR A 30 20.66 1.00 -6.60
CA TYR A 30 19.27 0.58 -6.42
C TYR A 30 19.10 -0.87 -6.87
N ALA A 31 18.43 -1.66 -6.04
CA ALA A 31 18.00 -3.00 -6.44
C ALA A 31 17.06 -2.91 -7.65
N SER A 32 17.21 -3.84 -8.60
CA SER A 32 16.29 -3.94 -9.73
C SER A 32 14.87 -4.21 -9.22
N ARG A 33 13.88 -3.55 -9.82
CA ARG A 33 12.48 -3.74 -9.43
C ARG A 33 12.01 -5.15 -9.76
N GLU A 34 11.65 -5.91 -8.74
CA GLU A 34 10.94 -7.17 -8.89
C GLU A 34 9.43 -6.95 -8.73
N PRO A 35 8.59 -7.32 -9.72
CA PRO A 35 7.15 -7.16 -9.60
C PRO A 35 6.58 -8.11 -8.54
N ILE A 36 5.84 -7.54 -7.59
CA ILE A 36 5.27 -8.26 -6.45
C ILE A 36 3.88 -8.79 -6.83
N PHE A 37 3.66 -10.09 -6.65
CA PHE A 37 2.38 -10.76 -6.88
C PHE A 37 1.88 -11.40 -5.57
N PRO A 38 1.15 -10.66 -4.71
CA PRO A 38 0.68 -11.19 -3.43
C PRO A 38 -0.29 -12.35 -3.63
N ARG A 39 -0.08 -13.45 -2.87
CA ARG A 39 -0.98 -14.60 -2.83
C ARG A 39 -2.28 -14.24 -2.10
N ARG A 40 -3.39 -14.85 -2.49
CA ARG A 40 -4.65 -14.74 -1.75
C ARG A 40 -4.50 -15.40 -0.38
N VAL A 41 -5.00 -14.74 0.65
CA VAL A 41 -5.09 -15.22 2.02
C VAL A 41 -6.50 -14.94 2.54
N SER A 42 -6.96 -15.76 3.46
CA SER A 42 -8.18 -15.57 4.25
C SER A 42 -7.82 -15.63 5.73
N GLY A 43 -8.40 -14.76 6.53
CA GLY A 43 -8.14 -14.67 7.96
C GLY A 43 -8.76 -13.43 8.57
N ARG A 44 -8.53 -13.21 9.86
CA ARG A 44 -9.13 -12.10 10.63
C ARG A 44 -8.66 -10.74 10.10
N PHE A 45 -7.35 -10.59 9.89
CA PHE A 45 -6.76 -9.35 9.42
C PHE A 45 -7.15 -9.04 7.97
N ARG A 46 -7.25 -10.08 7.14
CA ARG A 46 -7.74 -9.90 5.76
C ARG A 46 -9.20 -9.45 5.71
N ASN A 47 -10.05 -10.03 6.53
CA ASN A 47 -11.47 -9.64 6.62
C ASN A 47 -11.61 -8.20 7.14
N LEU A 48 -10.87 -7.85 8.20
CA LEU A 48 -10.84 -6.46 8.71
C LEU A 48 -10.43 -5.49 7.60
N LYS A 49 -9.40 -5.82 6.83
CA LYS A 49 -8.94 -4.98 5.73
C LYS A 49 -10.00 -4.84 4.62
N TRP A 50 -10.79 -5.89 4.35
CA TRP A 50 -11.91 -5.82 3.41
C TRP A 50 -13.02 -4.89 3.90
N VAL A 51 -13.36 -4.97 5.18
CA VAL A 51 -14.39 -4.10 5.79
C VAL A 51 -13.95 -2.65 5.74
N ILE A 52 -12.72 -2.34 6.18
CA ILE A 52 -12.20 -0.96 6.15
C ILE A 52 -12.15 -0.43 4.71
N MET A 53 -11.69 -1.24 3.76
CA MET A 53 -11.68 -0.85 2.34
C MET A 53 -13.10 -0.56 1.82
N ALA A 54 -14.08 -1.41 2.13
CA ALA A 54 -15.46 -1.22 1.70
C ALA A 54 -16.06 0.05 2.31
N VAL A 55 -15.85 0.29 3.61
CA VAL A 55 -16.35 1.47 4.31
C VAL A 55 -15.71 2.75 3.77
N THR A 56 -14.39 2.78 3.61
CA THR A 56 -13.68 3.96 3.10
C THR A 56 -14.06 4.30 1.67
N LEU A 57 -14.19 3.29 0.80
CA LEU A 57 -14.66 3.49 -0.57
C LEU A 57 -16.13 3.92 -0.62
N ALA A 58 -17.00 3.33 0.22
CA ALA A 58 -18.40 3.73 0.31
C ALA A 58 -18.53 5.20 0.75
N ILE A 59 -17.80 5.62 1.80
CA ILE A 59 -17.77 7.02 2.22
C ILE A 59 -17.31 7.90 1.04
N TYR A 60 -16.22 7.54 0.38
CA TYR A 60 -15.66 8.33 -0.70
C TYR A 60 -16.61 8.50 -1.89
N TYR A 61 -17.27 7.44 -2.34
CA TYR A 61 -18.13 7.49 -3.53
C TYR A 61 -19.56 7.91 -3.24
N VAL A 62 -20.12 7.61 -2.07
CA VAL A 62 -21.53 7.85 -1.75
C VAL A 62 -21.76 9.25 -1.17
N THR A 63 -20.83 9.75 -0.36
CA THR A 63 -21.03 11.03 0.36
C THR A 63 -21.42 12.22 -0.53
N PRO A 64 -20.85 12.43 -1.75
CA PRO A 64 -21.25 13.55 -2.59
C PRO A 64 -22.71 13.48 -3.08
N TRP A 65 -23.30 12.27 -3.08
CA TRP A 65 -24.68 12.05 -3.52
C TRP A 65 -25.72 12.18 -2.42
N LEU A 66 -25.30 12.30 -1.16
CA LEU A 66 -26.21 12.50 -0.04
C LEU A 66 -26.80 13.89 -0.09
N ARG A 67 -28.14 13.95 0.02
CA ARG A 67 -28.87 15.21 0.07
C ARG A 67 -29.21 15.56 1.50
N TRP A 68 -29.05 16.83 1.81
CA TRP A 68 -29.31 17.40 3.11
C TRP A 68 -30.03 18.73 2.97
N ASP A 69 -31.31 18.77 3.27
CA ASP A 69 -32.12 20.00 3.16
C ASP A 69 -31.63 21.05 4.17
N ARG A 70 -31.14 22.17 3.63
CA ARG A 70 -30.71 23.35 4.40
C ARG A 70 -31.59 24.57 4.15
N GLY A 71 -32.70 24.41 3.41
CA GLY A 71 -33.59 25.50 3.05
C GLY A 71 -33.32 26.08 1.66
N PRO A 72 -34.20 27.00 1.18
CA PRO A 72 -34.30 27.36 -0.24
C PRO A 72 -33.09 28.10 -0.84
N ASN A 73 -32.18 28.62 -0.01
CA ASN A 73 -31.07 29.46 -0.48
C ASN A 73 -29.68 28.80 -0.28
N LEU A 74 -29.62 27.54 0.17
CA LEU A 74 -28.39 26.82 0.43
C LEU A 74 -28.31 25.53 -0.40
N PRO A 75 -27.10 25.05 -0.71
CA PRO A 75 -26.94 23.81 -1.47
C PRO A 75 -27.41 22.60 -0.66
N ASP A 76 -28.15 21.69 -1.30
CA ASP A 76 -28.69 20.48 -0.69
C ASP A 76 -27.65 19.34 -0.54
N GLN A 77 -26.48 19.46 -1.08
CA GLN A 77 -25.46 18.44 -0.97
C GLN A 77 -24.93 18.37 0.46
N ALA A 78 -24.91 17.16 1.07
CA ALA A 78 -24.54 16.97 2.47
C ALA A 78 -23.13 17.42 2.80
N VAL A 79 -22.18 17.11 1.90
CA VAL A 79 -20.77 17.55 2.00
C VAL A 79 -20.39 18.25 0.71
N LEU A 80 -20.12 19.55 0.80
CA LEU A 80 -19.74 20.38 -0.33
C LEU A 80 -18.65 21.38 0.08
N VAL A 81 -17.60 21.46 -0.74
CA VAL A 81 -16.52 22.43 -0.62
C VAL A 81 -16.74 23.50 -1.70
N ASP A 82 -17.49 24.54 -1.38
CA ASP A 82 -17.77 25.65 -2.29
C ASP A 82 -16.59 26.63 -2.29
N LEU A 83 -15.71 26.46 -3.27
CA LEU A 83 -14.54 27.33 -3.43
C LEU A 83 -14.91 28.71 -3.99
N ALA A 84 -15.99 28.81 -4.78
CA ALA A 84 -16.42 30.06 -5.37
C ALA A 84 -16.89 31.07 -4.31
N HIS A 85 -17.69 30.59 -3.35
CA HIS A 85 -18.20 31.39 -2.24
C HIS A 85 -17.37 31.25 -0.97
N ARG A 86 -16.28 30.42 -1.01
CA ARG A 86 -15.38 30.14 0.12
C ARG A 86 -16.11 29.59 1.34
N ARG A 87 -17.08 28.69 1.13
CA ARG A 87 -17.87 28.06 2.18
C ARG A 87 -17.68 26.56 2.15
N PHE A 88 -17.68 25.94 3.36
CA PHE A 88 -17.60 24.48 3.50
C PHE A 88 -18.86 23.99 4.19
N PHE A 89 -19.55 23.06 3.57
CA PHE A 89 -20.78 22.48 4.09
C PHE A 89 -20.52 21.04 4.52
N PHE A 90 -20.83 20.73 5.78
CA PHE A 90 -20.75 19.39 6.37
C PHE A 90 -22.06 19.09 7.09
N PHE A 91 -22.98 18.40 6.45
CA PHE A 91 -24.33 18.11 6.96
C PHE A 91 -25.03 19.39 7.43
N TRP A 92 -25.10 19.62 8.76
CA TRP A 92 -25.71 20.80 9.37
C TRP A 92 -24.70 21.93 9.69
N ILE A 93 -23.43 21.69 9.50
CA ILE A 93 -22.37 22.66 9.80
C ILE A 93 -22.02 23.42 8.51
N GLU A 94 -22.07 24.74 8.57
CA GLU A 94 -21.53 25.64 7.56
C GLU A 94 -20.33 26.37 8.13
N ILE A 95 -19.19 26.27 7.47
CA ILE A 95 -17.93 26.91 7.90
C ILE A 95 -17.66 28.08 6.96
N TRP A 96 -17.60 29.26 7.54
CA TRP A 96 -17.30 30.52 6.87
C TRP A 96 -15.79 30.80 6.86
N PRO A 97 -15.28 31.67 5.98
CA PRO A 97 -13.86 32.00 5.89
C PRO A 97 -13.24 32.48 7.22
N HIS A 98 -14.00 33.21 8.04
CA HIS A 98 -13.55 33.71 9.34
C HIS A 98 -13.50 32.63 10.44
N GLU A 99 -14.14 31.48 10.21
CA GLU A 99 -14.15 30.32 11.13
C GLU A 99 -13.09 29.27 10.78
N PHE A 100 -12.25 29.56 9.78
CA PHE A 100 -11.24 28.62 9.30
C PHE A 100 -10.23 28.17 10.38
N TYR A 101 -10.13 28.89 11.47
CA TYR A 101 -9.33 28.48 12.64
C TYR A 101 -9.86 27.19 13.30
N PHE A 102 -11.16 26.89 13.20
CA PHE A 102 -11.69 25.60 13.66
C PHE A 102 -11.17 24.44 12.80
N VAL A 103 -11.04 24.64 11.49
CA VAL A 103 -10.46 23.65 10.59
C VAL A 103 -8.99 23.42 10.94
N ALA A 104 -8.24 24.49 11.24
CA ALA A 104 -6.85 24.37 11.69
C ALA A 104 -6.76 23.59 13.01
N GLY A 105 -7.63 23.87 13.99
CA GLY A 105 -7.72 23.10 15.24
C GLY A 105 -8.02 21.63 15.01
N LEU A 106 -8.96 21.30 14.11
CA LEU A 106 -9.29 19.93 13.74
C LEU A 106 -8.10 19.20 13.08
N LEU A 107 -7.37 19.87 12.20
CA LEU A 107 -6.18 19.31 11.54
C LEU A 107 -5.06 19.05 12.55
N ILE A 108 -4.85 19.94 13.52
CA ILE A 108 -3.89 19.74 14.62
C ILE A 108 -4.29 18.52 15.44
N MET A 109 -5.56 18.41 15.84
CA MET A 109 -6.06 17.24 16.59
C MET A 109 -5.92 15.94 15.77
N ALA A 110 -6.22 15.98 14.49
CA ALA A 110 -6.04 14.83 13.60
C ALA A 110 -4.56 14.44 13.49
N GLY A 111 -3.66 15.41 13.40
CA GLY A 111 -2.21 15.19 13.43
C GLY A 111 -1.76 14.54 14.73
N LEU A 112 -2.11 15.09 15.88
CA LEU A 112 -1.81 14.52 17.20
C LEU A 112 -2.40 13.13 17.38
N GLY A 113 -3.65 12.92 16.94
CA GLY A 113 -4.28 11.61 16.92
C GLY A 113 -3.50 10.58 16.10
N LEU A 114 -3.00 10.97 14.93
CA LEU A 114 -2.20 10.11 14.09
C LEU A 114 -0.83 9.78 14.73
N PHE A 115 -0.20 10.73 15.44
CA PHE A 115 0.98 10.46 16.26
C PHE A 115 0.68 9.44 17.36
N LEU A 116 -0.39 9.61 18.10
CA LEU A 116 -0.83 8.68 19.15
C LEU A 116 -1.09 7.28 18.59
N PHE A 117 -1.79 7.18 17.47
CA PHE A 117 -2.03 5.89 16.80
C PHE A 117 -0.72 5.24 16.33
N THR A 118 0.23 6.03 15.87
CA THR A 118 1.51 5.49 15.38
C THR A 118 2.39 5.01 16.52
N SER A 119 2.47 5.72 17.64
CA SER A 119 3.24 5.29 18.80
C SER A 119 2.65 4.04 19.45
N ALA A 120 1.32 3.90 19.50
CA ALA A 120 0.67 2.74 20.11
C ALA A 120 0.65 1.50 19.18
N LEU A 121 0.27 1.66 17.92
CA LEU A 121 -0.06 0.57 16.99
C LEU A 121 0.86 0.52 15.76
N GLY A 122 1.92 1.29 15.74
CA GLY A 122 2.85 1.35 14.63
C GLY A 122 2.19 1.90 13.37
N ARG A 123 2.41 1.24 12.24
CA ARG A 123 2.00 1.72 10.91
C ARG A 123 0.64 1.20 10.45
N VAL A 124 -0.29 0.97 11.38
CA VAL A 124 -1.64 0.44 11.09
C VAL A 124 -2.41 1.32 10.09
N TRP A 125 -2.29 2.66 10.20
CA TRP A 125 -2.87 3.56 9.21
C TRP A 125 -2.45 3.23 7.78
N CYS A 126 -1.14 3.03 7.55
CA CYS A 126 -0.62 2.66 6.24
C CYS A 126 -1.12 1.30 5.75
N GLY A 127 -1.35 0.35 6.67
CA GLY A 127 -1.82 -1.00 6.35
C GLY A 127 -3.29 -1.09 5.97
N TYR A 128 -4.13 -0.20 6.51
CA TYR A 128 -5.59 -0.37 6.45
C TYR A 128 -6.34 0.81 5.83
N ALA A 129 -6.07 2.05 6.25
CA ALA A 129 -6.88 3.22 5.90
C ALA A 129 -6.22 4.18 4.91
N CYS A 130 -4.90 4.06 4.69
CA CYS A 130 -4.19 4.91 3.74
C CYS A 130 -4.79 4.78 2.32
N PRO A 131 -5.12 5.88 1.64
CA PRO A 131 -5.68 5.85 0.29
C PRO A 131 -4.87 4.98 -0.68
N GLN A 132 -3.53 5.15 -0.72
CA GLN A 132 -2.67 4.34 -1.58
C GLN A 132 -2.86 2.83 -1.37
N THR A 133 -3.00 2.39 -0.11
CA THR A 133 -3.17 0.97 0.22
C THR A 133 -4.58 0.48 -0.12
N VAL A 134 -5.61 1.29 0.14
CA VAL A 134 -7.01 0.96 -0.18
C VAL A 134 -7.18 0.76 -1.70
N TRP A 135 -6.72 1.73 -2.52
CA TRP A 135 -6.81 1.62 -3.98
C TRP A 135 -5.92 0.50 -4.53
N THR A 136 -4.71 0.31 -4.01
CA THR A 136 -3.83 -0.80 -4.42
C THR A 136 -4.49 -2.16 -4.15
N ASP A 137 -5.17 -2.33 -3.01
CA ASP A 137 -5.91 -3.57 -2.72
C ASP A 137 -7.08 -3.80 -3.68
N LEU A 138 -7.81 -2.73 -4.04
CA LEU A 138 -8.89 -2.79 -5.03
C LEU A 138 -8.33 -3.18 -6.41
N PHE A 139 -7.22 -2.60 -6.83
CA PHE A 139 -6.55 -2.96 -8.08
C PHE A 139 -6.06 -4.42 -8.09
N ILE A 140 -5.49 -4.89 -6.97
CA ILE A 140 -5.07 -6.29 -6.82
C ILE A 140 -6.28 -7.25 -6.85
N LEU A 141 -7.43 -6.84 -6.29
CA LEU A 141 -8.67 -7.62 -6.36
C LEU A 141 -9.11 -7.82 -7.82
N VAL A 142 -9.15 -6.74 -8.58
CA VAL A 142 -9.48 -6.77 -10.02
C VAL A 142 -8.50 -7.64 -10.81
N GLU A 143 -7.20 -7.52 -10.53
CA GLU A 143 -6.20 -8.40 -11.14
C GLU A 143 -6.45 -9.88 -10.87
N ARG A 144 -6.81 -10.22 -9.62
CA ARG A 144 -7.12 -11.61 -9.26
C ARG A 144 -8.34 -12.15 -9.98
N TRP A 145 -9.35 -11.31 -10.22
CA TRP A 145 -10.53 -11.72 -10.99
C TRP A 145 -10.22 -11.96 -12.46
N ILE A 146 -9.34 -11.16 -13.06
CA ILE A 146 -9.04 -11.20 -14.50
C ILE A 146 -7.89 -12.19 -14.80
N GLU A 147 -6.77 -12.08 -14.11
CA GLU A 147 -5.54 -12.85 -14.38
C GLU A 147 -5.40 -14.09 -13.49
N GLY A 148 -6.19 -14.21 -12.42
CA GLY A 148 -6.11 -15.26 -11.42
C GLY A 148 -5.13 -14.95 -10.28
N ASP A 149 -4.88 -15.96 -9.40
CA ASP A 149 -4.01 -15.80 -8.24
C ASP A 149 -2.52 -15.81 -8.64
N ARG A 150 -1.64 -15.61 -7.66
CA ARG A 150 -0.18 -15.46 -7.76
C ARG A 150 0.46 -16.37 -8.83
N ASN A 151 0.19 -17.67 -8.79
CA ASN A 151 0.85 -18.62 -9.70
C ASN A 151 0.45 -18.43 -11.17
N ALA A 152 -0.80 -18.05 -11.44
CA ALA A 152 -1.27 -17.74 -12.80
C ALA A 152 -0.61 -16.45 -13.31
N ARG A 153 -0.54 -15.42 -12.46
CA ARG A 153 0.08 -14.13 -12.76
C ARG A 153 1.58 -14.25 -13.00
N LEU A 154 2.29 -15.07 -12.20
CA LEU A 154 3.71 -15.37 -12.41
C LEU A 154 3.95 -16.06 -13.75
N ARG A 155 3.13 -17.07 -14.12
CA ARG A 155 3.21 -17.72 -15.43
C ARG A 155 2.99 -16.73 -16.56
N LEU A 156 1.93 -15.90 -16.46
CA LEU A 156 1.62 -14.87 -17.45
C LEU A 156 2.74 -13.82 -17.58
N HIS A 157 3.40 -13.47 -16.47
CA HIS A 157 4.52 -12.54 -16.45
C HIS A 157 5.77 -13.14 -17.13
N ARG A 158 6.12 -14.39 -16.81
CA ARG A 158 7.28 -15.10 -17.36
C ARG A 158 7.13 -15.47 -18.84
N GLN A 159 5.92 -15.56 -19.35
CA GLN A 159 5.65 -15.84 -20.76
C GLN A 159 6.20 -14.70 -21.62
N LYS A 160 7.23 -14.98 -22.43
CA LYS A 160 7.86 -13.99 -23.34
C LYS A 160 7.02 -13.68 -24.56
N SER A 161 6.26 -14.66 -25.09
CA SER A 161 5.42 -14.50 -26.28
C SER A 161 4.18 -13.63 -25.96
N LEU A 162 3.88 -12.70 -26.87
CA LEU A 162 2.61 -11.97 -26.88
C LEU A 162 1.57 -12.88 -27.58
N ASP A 163 0.81 -13.62 -26.78
CA ASP A 163 -0.33 -14.39 -27.23
C ASP A 163 -1.61 -13.54 -27.12
N TRP A 164 -2.61 -13.79 -28.01
CA TRP A 164 -3.90 -13.12 -28.00
C TRP A 164 -4.59 -13.19 -26.64
N ARG A 165 -4.50 -14.31 -25.95
CA ARG A 165 -5.01 -14.49 -24.59
C ARG A 165 -4.35 -13.52 -23.61
N LYS A 166 -3.02 -13.40 -23.66
CA LYS A 166 -2.26 -12.48 -22.79
C LYS A 166 -2.61 -11.02 -23.05
N LEU A 167 -2.73 -10.66 -24.34
CA LEU A 167 -3.11 -9.30 -24.74
C LEU A 167 -4.51 -8.96 -24.22
N ARG A 168 -5.50 -9.83 -24.45
CA ARG A 168 -6.87 -9.64 -23.97
C ARG A 168 -6.93 -9.46 -22.45
N LEU A 169 -6.28 -10.33 -21.67
CA LEU A 169 -6.26 -10.24 -20.20
C LEU A 169 -5.66 -8.92 -19.72
N ARG A 170 -4.56 -8.47 -20.35
CA ARG A 170 -3.91 -7.20 -20.01
C ARG A 170 -4.77 -6.00 -20.36
N LEU A 171 -5.37 -5.99 -21.53
CA LEU A 171 -6.27 -4.91 -21.94
C LEU A 171 -7.48 -4.82 -21.00
N THR A 172 -8.15 -5.95 -20.73
CA THR A 172 -9.29 -5.98 -19.79
C THR A 172 -8.91 -5.46 -18.41
N LYS A 173 -7.73 -5.86 -17.90
CA LYS A 173 -7.22 -5.36 -16.63
C LYS A 173 -6.99 -3.85 -16.64
N TRP A 174 -6.30 -3.34 -17.65
CA TRP A 174 -6.00 -1.91 -17.76
C TRP A 174 -7.26 -1.07 -17.97
N THR A 175 -8.23 -1.57 -18.74
CA THR A 175 -9.52 -0.93 -18.87
C THR A 175 -10.25 -0.86 -17.53
N ALA A 176 -10.30 -1.95 -16.78
CA ALA A 176 -10.92 -1.96 -15.46
C ALA A 176 -10.22 -1.00 -14.48
N TRP A 177 -8.89 -0.96 -14.48
CA TRP A 177 -8.12 0.00 -13.67
C TRP A 177 -8.39 1.45 -14.08
N PHE A 178 -8.47 1.71 -15.38
CA PHE A 178 -8.80 3.04 -15.91
C PHE A 178 -10.19 3.49 -15.48
N LEU A 179 -11.17 2.60 -15.54
CA LEU A 179 -12.54 2.90 -15.10
C LEU A 179 -12.61 3.18 -13.58
N ILE A 180 -11.87 2.44 -12.76
CA ILE A 180 -11.73 2.75 -11.33
C ILE A 180 -11.07 4.12 -11.13
N GLY A 181 -10.01 4.41 -11.86
CA GLY A 181 -9.36 5.72 -11.83
C GLY A 181 -10.31 6.85 -12.24
N LEU A 182 -11.09 6.64 -13.29
CA LEU A 182 -12.09 7.60 -13.77
C LEU A 182 -13.19 7.85 -12.73
N ALA A 183 -13.71 6.77 -12.13
CA ALA A 183 -14.68 6.87 -11.04
C ALA A 183 -14.09 7.64 -9.85
N THR A 184 -12.82 7.38 -9.50
CA THR A 184 -12.13 8.06 -8.41
C THR A 184 -11.94 9.56 -8.70
N GLY A 185 -11.47 9.91 -9.90
CA GLY A 185 -11.30 11.31 -10.30
C GLY A 185 -12.63 12.06 -10.39
N GLY A 186 -13.67 11.40 -10.93
CA GLY A 186 -15.02 11.95 -10.96
C GLY A 186 -15.61 12.18 -9.58
N ALA A 187 -15.51 11.19 -8.69
CA ALA A 187 -16.00 11.32 -7.31
C ALA A 187 -15.34 12.48 -6.57
N TRP A 188 -14.06 12.74 -6.80
CA TRP A 188 -13.36 13.87 -6.20
C TRP A 188 -13.97 15.21 -6.60
N VAL A 189 -14.27 15.42 -7.88
CA VAL A 189 -14.80 16.69 -8.39
C VAL A 189 -16.22 16.95 -7.86
N PHE A 190 -17.01 15.90 -7.59
CA PHE A 190 -18.34 16.01 -6.99
C PHE A 190 -18.34 16.58 -5.56
N TYR A 191 -17.22 16.61 -4.87
CA TYR A 191 -17.11 17.30 -3.57
C TYR A 191 -17.04 18.82 -3.71
N PHE A 192 -16.75 19.36 -4.90
CA PHE A 192 -16.55 20.80 -5.13
C PHE A 192 -17.69 21.45 -5.91
N THR A 193 -18.60 20.66 -6.46
CA THR A 193 -19.75 21.13 -7.24
C THR A 193 -20.91 20.19 -6.97
N ASP A 194 -22.15 20.67 -7.13
CA ASP A 194 -23.33 19.83 -6.97
C ASP A 194 -23.28 18.58 -7.85
N ALA A 195 -23.27 17.40 -7.20
CA ALA A 195 -22.96 16.15 -7.87
C ALA A 195 -23.93 15.78 -9.01
N PRO A 196 -25.28 15.85 -8.88
CA PRO A 196 -26.20 15.54 -9.97
C PRO A 196 -26.10 16.49 -11.15
N THR A 197 -25.96 17.79 -10.87
CA THR A 197 -25.83 18.82 -11.92
C THR A 197 -24.55 18.59 -12.70
N LEU A 198 -23.42 18.47 -12.00
CA LEU A 198 -22.13 18.22 -12.64
C LEU A 198 -22.11 16.90 -13.42
N ALA A 199 -22.77 15.85 -12.93
CA ALA A 199 -22.84 14.58 -13.64
C ALA A 199 -23.57 14.72 -14.98
N GLN A 200 -24.65 15.51 -15.03
CA GLN A 200 -25.37 15.81 -16.27
C GLN A 200 -24.52 16.64 -17.24
N ASP A 201 -23.85 17.69 -16.73
CA ASP A 201 -22.96 18.55 -17.51
C ASP A 201 -21.76 17.78 -18.09
N LEU A 202 -21.21 16.84 -17.32
CA LEU A 202 -20.13 15.97 -17.79
C LEU A 202 -20.58 15.07 -18.96
N VAL A 203 -21.78 14.50 -18.89
CA VAL A 203 -22.34 13.66 -19.96
C VAL A 203 -22.69 14.48 -21.21
N ARG A 204 -23.12 15.74 -21.03
CA ARG A 204 -23.45 16.67 -22.14
C ARG A 204 -22.23 17.40 -22.68
N PHE A 205 -21.05 17.24 -22.09
CA PHE A 205 -19.83 17.98 -22.42
C PHE A 205 -19.96 19.50 -22.20
N GLU A 206 -20.78 19.91 -21.24
CA GLU A 206 -21.02 21.32 -20.88
C GLU A 206 -20.26 21.73 -19.60
N ALA A 207 -19.59 20.78 -18.91
CA ALA A 207 -18.84 21.05 -17.69
C ALA A 207 -17.61 21.95 -17.96
N SER A 208 -17.12 22.60 -16.90
CA SER A 208 -15.94 23.46 -17.00
C SER A 208 -14.68 22.70 -17.41
N LEU A 209 -13.78 23.34 -18.15
CA LEU A 209 -12.48 22.77 -18.54
C LEU A 209 -11.67 22.32 -17.33
N ILE A 210 -11.77 23.03 -16.20
CA ILE A 210 -11.10 22.70 -14.94
C ILE A 210 -11.59 21.36 -14.40
N ALA A 211 -12.91 21.08 -14.47
CA ALA A 211 -13.47 19.81 -14.05
C ALA A 211 -12.89 18.64 -14.86
N TYR A 212 -12.88 18.75 -16.20
CA TYR A 212 -12.27 17.72 -17.06
C TYR A 212 -10.79 17.52 -16.82
N ALA A 213 -10.03 18.62 -16.69
CA ALA A 213 -8.59 18.55 -16.41
C ALA A 213 -8.32 17.87 -15.07
N THR A 214 -9.07 18.20 -14.03
CA THR A 214 -8.95 17.60 -12.70
C THR A 214 -9.29 16.11 -12.73
N ILE A 215 -10.40 15.72 -13.38
CA ILE A 215 -10.77 14.32 -13.56
C ILE A 215 -9.66 13.56 -14.28
N LEU A 216 -9.13 14.11 -15.36
CA LEU A 216 -8.06 13.47 -16.15
C LEU A 216 -6.80 13.28 -15.33
N ILE A 217 -6.33 14.30 -14.62
CA ILE A 217 -5.12 14.24 -13.78
C ILE A 217 -5.31 13.20 -12.68
N LEU A 218 -6.43 13.21 -11.96
CA LEU A 218 -6.70 12.26 -10.90
C LEU A 218 -6.91 10.84 -11.42
N THR A 219 -7.51 10.66 -12.58
CA THR A 219 -7.63 9.37 -13.25
C THR A 219 -6.25 8.80 -13.56
N LEU A 220 -5.38 9.60 -14.21
CA LEU A 220 -4.05 9.16 -14.60
C LEU A 220 -3.17 8.87 -13.38
N THR A 221 -3.19 9.73 -12.36
CA THR A 221 -2.42 9.51 -11.12
C THR A 221 -2.90 8.27 -10.39
N THR A 222 -4.20 8.06 -10.24
CA THR A 222 -4.76 6.83 -9.62
C THR A 222 -4.40 5.59 -10.42
N PHE A 223 -4.52 5.63 -11.74
CA PHE A 223 -4.16 4.53 -12.64
C PHE A 223 -2.68 4.16 -12.54
N VAL A 224 -1.79 5.15 -12.54
CA VAL A 224 -0.33 4.91 -12.47
C VAL A 224 0.08 4.47 -11.06
N PHE A 225 -0.36 5.18 -10.01
CA PHE A 225 0.07 4.90 -8.64
C PHE A 225 -0.53 3.60 -8.10
N GLY A 226 -1.82 3.35 -8.35
CA GLY A 226 -2.48 2.11 -7.93
C GLY A 226 -2.11 0.91 -8.78
N GLY A 227 -1.93 1.09 -10.09
CA GLY A 227 -1.66 0.01 -11.04
C GLY A 227 -0.18 -0.37 -11.16
N PHE A 228 0.68 0.60 -11.43
CA PHE A 228 2.07 0.34 -11.79
C PHE A 228 3.07 0.61 -10.68
N MET A 229 2.88 1.66 -9.86
CA MET A 229 3.85 2.04 -8.85
C MET A 229 3.60 1.42 -7.49
N ARG A 230 2.37 1.15 -7.11
CA ARG A 230 1.96 0.42 -5.88
C ARG A 230 2.88 0.62 -4.68
N GLU A 231 3.65 -0.43 -4.36
CA GLU A 231 4.63 -0.48 -3.28
C GLU A 231 5.74 0.56 -3.41
N GLN A 232 6.11 0.94 -4.64
CA GLN A 232 7.18 1.90 -4.90
C GLN A 232 6.85 3.28 -4.33
N ILE A 233 5.56 3.67 -4.37
CA ILE A 233 5.11 4.92 -3.74
C ILE A 233 5.40 4.91 -2.25
N CYS A 234 5.05 3.81 -1.55
CA CYS A 234 5.24 3.69 -0.11
C CYS A 234 6.72 3.61 0.30
N ILE A 235 7.57 2.97 -0.54
CA ILE A 235 8.97 2.73 -0.22
C ILE A 235 9.84 3.96 -0.52
N TYR A 236 9.61 4.62 -1.67
CA TYR A 236 10.52 5.64 -2.19
C TYR A 236 9.94 7.06 -2.19
N ALA A 237 8.67 7.23 -2.57
CA ALA A 237 8.08 8.55 -2.77
C ALA A 237 7.44 9.13 -1.50
N CYS A 238 6.79 8.29 -0.68
CA CYS A 238 6.07 8.76 0.50
C CYS A 238 7.04 9.01 1.67
N PRO A 239 7.09 10.22 2.25
CA PRO A 239 7.94 10.51 3.42
C PRO A 239 7.37 9.92 4.71
N TRP A 240 6.08 9.62 4.74
CA TRP A 240 5.33 9.21 5.92
C TRP A 240 5.89 7.97 6.63
N PRO A 241 6.34 6.91 5.94
CA PRO A 241 6.97 5.76 6.56
C PRO A 241 8.18 6.09 7.45
N ARG A 242 8.98 7.07 7.03
CA ARG A 242 10.17 7.50 7.79
C ARG A 242 9.77 8.31 9.02
N ILE A 243 8.78 9.18 8.88
CA ILE A 243 8.23 9.97 9.99
C ILE A 243 7.62 9.04 11.03
N GLN A 244 6.79 8.07 10.62
CA GLN A 244 6.21 7.09 11.53
C GLN A 244 7.26 6.20 12.21
N ALA A 245 8.31 5.80 11.50
CA ALA A 245 9.38 5.01 12.11
C ALA A 245 10.11 5.77 13.23
N ALA A 246 10.24 7.10 13.12
CA ALA A 246 10.82 7.93 14.18
C ALA A 246 9.89 8.15 15.40
N MET A 247 8.59 7.83 15.27
CA MET A 247 7.60 7.92 16.36
C MET A 247 7.43 6.59 17.11
N MET A 248 7.96 5.50 16.58
CA MET A 248 7.85 4.16 17.18
C MET A 248 8.94 3.94 18.21
N ASP A 249 8.59 3.26 19.30
CA ASP A 249 9.48 2.87 20.40
C ASP A 249 9.43 1.36 20.64
N GLU A 250 10.06 0.88 21.70
CA GLU A 250 10.12 -0.54 22.07
C GLU A 250 8.75 -1.11 22.49
N GLU A 251 7.82 -0.24 22.96
CA GLU A 251 6.48 -0.63 23.41
C GLU A 251 5.46 -0.62 22.26
N THR A 252 5.81 -0.07 21.11
CA THR A 252 4.93 0.01 19.95
C THR A 252 4.55 -1.37 19.43
N LEU A 253 3.25 -1.64 19.28
CA LEU A 253 2.75 -2.89 18.71
C LEU A 253 3.09 -2.98 17.23
N THR A 254 3.96 -3.91 16.89
CA THR A 254 4.37 -4.18 15.50
C THR A 254 4.19 -5.63 15.12
N VAL A 255 4.13 -5.89 13.82
CA VAL A 255 4.13 -7.26 13.30
C VAL A 255 5.58 -7.72 13.19
N GLY A 256 5.94 -8.79 13.89
CA GLY A 256 7.27 -9.35 13.89
C GLY A 256 7.28 -10.87 13.82
N TYR A 257 8.40 -11.43 13.45
CA TYR A 257 8.67 -12.87 13.49
C TYR A 257 9.26 -13.24 14.85
N ARG A 258 8.70 -14.28 15.50
CA ARG A 258 9.21 -14.80 16.77
C ARG A 258 10.34 -15.79 16.52
N ALA A 259 11.57 -15.28 16.42
CA ALA A 259 12.77 -16.11 16.15
C ALA A 259 12.97 -17.22 17.19
N TRP A 260 12.76 -16.93 18.49
CA TRP A 260 12.91 -17.89 19.58
C TRP A 260 11.97 -19.12 19.46
N ARG A 261 10.84 -18.96 18.77
CA ARG A 261 9.88 -20.03 18.50
C ARG A 261 10.13 -20.69 17.15
N GLY A 262 10.49 -19.89 16.14
CA GLY A 262 10.52 -20.32 14.75
C GLY A 262 11.88 -20.87 14.28
N GLU A 263 12.96 -20.52 14.94
CA GLU A 263 14.31 -20.97 14.57
C GLU A 263 14.77 -22.17 15.44
N PRO A 264 15.59 -23.06 14.90
CA PRO A 264 16.02 -23.19 13.49
C PRO A 264 14.88 -23.63 12.58
N ARG A 265 14.64 -22.86 11.50
CA ARG A 265 13.58 -23.16 10.54
C ARG A 265 13.96 -24.33 9.63
N GLY A 266 12.99 -25.18 9.30
CA GLY A 266 13.23 -26.31 8.42
C GLY A 266 11.99 -27.12 8.08
N LYS A 267 12.09 -28.00 7.07
CA LYS A 267 11.00 -28.88 6.70
C LYS A 267 10.87 -30.03 7.69
N HIS A 268 9.76 -30.08 8.41
CA HIS A 268 9.45 -31.19 9.30
C HIS A 268 9.13 -32.47 8.50
N ARG A 269 10.09 -33.38 8.37
CA ARG A 269 9.84 -34.75 7.86
C ARG A 269 9.35 -35.63 9.01
N LYS A 270 8.25 -36.36 8.79
CA LYS A 270 7.62 -37.22 9.79
C LYS A 270 8.48 -38.40 10.29
N ALA A 271 9.67 -38.63 9.75
CA ALA A 271 10.41 -39.90 9.92
C ALA A 271 11.73 -39.82 10.67
N GLU A 272 12.26 -38.66 11.08
CA GLU A 272 13.57 -38.62 11.74
C GLU A 272 13.61 -37.47 12.76
N GLY A 273 13.81 -37.81 14.04
CA GLY A 273 14.30 -37.01 15.17
C GLY A 273 14.42 -35.47 15.03
N ASN A 274 13.32 -34.78 14.73
CA ASN A 274 13.29 -33.35 14.48
C ASN A 274 13.09 -32.52 15.77
N GLU A 275 13.54 -33.02 16.91
CA GLU A 275 13.39 -32.34 18.21
C GLU A 275 14.12 -31.01 18.32
N GLN A 276 15.01 -30.72 17.38
CA GLN A 276 15.82 -29.48 17.39
C GLN A 276 15.30 -28.35 16.48
N LEU A 277 14.22 -28.61 15.69
CA LEU A 277 13.70 -27.60 14.77
C LEU A 277 12.61 -26.75 15.45
N GLY A 278 12.65 -25.45 15.18
CA GLY A 278 11.59 -24.52 15.57
C GLY A 278 10.28 -24.80 14.83
N ASP A 279 9.25 -24.04 15.14
CA ASP A 279 7.91 -24.22 14.54
C ASP A 279 7.82 -23.80 13.07
N CYS A 280 8.75 -22.99 12.57
CA CYS A 280 8.75 -22.51 11.19
C CYS A 280 9.20 -23.59 10.21
N ILE A 281 8.29 -24.03 9.34
CA ILE A 281 8.55 -25.05 8.31
C ILE A 281 9.15 -24.50 7.02
N ASP A 282 9.57 -23.26 6.99
CA ASP A 282 10.14 -22.56 5.82
C ASP A 282 9.24 -22.58 4.55
N CYS A 283 7.94 -22.47 4.74
CA CYS A 283 6.96 -22.54 3.65
C CYS A 283 6.83 -21.27 2.80
N MET A 284 7.47 -20.18 3.18
CA MET A 284 7.44 -18.86 2.51
C MET A 284 6.01 -18.26 2.37
N ALA A 285 5.02 -18.74 3.13
CA ALA A 285 3.64 -18.26 3.01
C ALA A 285 3.52 -16.79 3.42
N CYS A 286 4.18 -16.39 4.51
CA CYS A 286 4.23 -15.01 5.00
C CYS A 286 4.87 -14.04 3.99
N VAL A 287 5.92 -14.46 3.28
CA VAL A 287 6.58 -13.67 2.23
C VAL A 287 5.69 -13.55 0.99
N ASN A 288 5.09 -14.67 0.57
CA ASN A 288 4.27 -14.73 -0.63
C ASN A 288 2.95 -13.95 -0.53
N VAL A 289 2.45 -13.69 0.66
CA VAL A 289 1.23 -12.90 0.88
C VAL A 289 1.52 -11.40 1.00
N CYS A 290 2.76 -11.02 1.28
CA CYS A 290 3.14 -9.65 1.58
C CYS A 290 2.93 -8.73 0.36
N PRO A 291 2.11 -7.67 0.47
CA PRO A 291 1.91 -6.71 -0.62
C PRO A 291 3.13 -5.81 -0.86
N MET A 292 4.02 -5.72 0.13
CA MET A 292 5.28 -4.96 0.05
C MET A 292 6.47 -5.81 -0.40
N GLY A 293 6.28 -7.15 -0.52
CA GLY A 293 7.32 -8.08 -0.97
C GLY A 293 8.47 -8.32 0.00
N ILE A 294 8.30 -8.00 1.28
CA ILE A 294 9.33 -8.18 2.31
C ILE A 294 9.32 -9.60 2.88
N ASP A 295 10.45 -10.04 3.37
CA ASP A 295 10.55 -11.22 4.24
C ASP A 295 10.53 -10.78 5.70
N ILE A 296 9.40 -11.00 6.38
CA ILE A 296 9.22 -10.62 7.79
C ILE A 296 10.13 -11.43 8.73
N ARG A 297 10.66 -12.54 8.28
CA ARG A 297 11.54 -13.41 9.09
C ARG A 297 12.94 -12.82 9.27
N ASP A 298 13.33 -11.90 8.38
CA ASP A 298 14.58 -11.14 8.49
C ASP A 298 14.49 -9.96 9.47
N GLY A 299 13.40 -9.90 10.25
CA GLY A 299 13.13 -8.85 11.23
C GLY A 299 12.22 -7.74 10.70
N GLN A 300 12.09 -6.72 11.53
CA GLN A 300 11.27 -5.55 11.20
C GLN A 300 11.95 -4.69 10.13
N GLN A 301 11.22 -4.35 9.07
CA GLN A 301 11.71 -3.58 7.94
C GLN A 301 10.91 -2.31 7.74
N LEU A 302 11.58 -1.25 7.29
CA LEU A 302 10.93 0.05 7.01
C LEU A 302 9.82 -0.05 5.96
N ALA A 303 9.88 -1.00 5.04
CA ALA A 303 8.84 -1.23 4.05
C ALA A 303 7.58 -1.92 4.62
N CYS A 304 7.61 -2.47 5.85
CA CYS A 304 6.46 -3.09 6.49
C CYS A 304 5.37 -2.05 6.77
N ILE A 305 4.13 -2.31 6.34
CA ILE A 305 2.95 -1.45 6.58
C ILE A 305 2.07 -1.95 7.73
N THR A 306 2.53 -2.88 8.52
CA THR A 306 1.82 -3.47 9.67
C THR A 306 0.39 -3.98 9.33
N CYS A 307 0.21 -4.55 8.13
CA CYS A 307 -1.10 -5.03 7.66
C CYS A 307 -1.49 -6.42 8.18
N ALA A 308 -0.58 -7.13 8.87
CA ALA A 308 -0.77 -8.43 9.50
C ALA A 308 -1.23 -9.59 8.59
N LEU A 309 -1.20 -9.45 7.27
CA LEU A 309 -1.58 -10.54 6.34
C LEU A 309 -0.62 -11.73 6.42
N CYS A 310 0.62 -11.51 6.83
CA CYS A 310 1.59 -12.57 7.08
C CYS A 310 1.20 -13.43 8.30
N ILE A 311 0.51 -12.85 9.29
CA ILE A 311 -0.05 -13.58 10.43
C ILE A 311 -1.14 -14.52 9.93
N ASP A 312 -2.16 -14.01 9.22
CA ASP A 312 -3.23 -14.85 8.65
C ASP A 312 -2.67 -16.00 7.80
N ALA A 313 -1.62 -15.74 7.01
CA ALA A 313 -1.00 -16.77 6.18
C ALA A 313 -0.21 -17.81 7.00
N CYS A 314 0.42 -17.38 8.09
CA CYS A 314 1.14 -18.27 8.99
C CYS A 314 0.16 -19.13 9.80
N ASP A 315 -0.87 -18.54 10.36
CA ASP A 315 -1.91 -19.23 11.13
C ASP A 315 -2.59 -20.33 10.30
N ASP A 316 -2.92 -20.06 9.01
CA ASP A 316 -3.47 -21.07 8.10
C ASP A 316 -2.53 -22.27 7.91
N VAL A 317 -1.22 -22.03 7.84
CA VAL A 317 -0.22 -23.10 7.73
C VAL A 317 -0.04 -23.82 9.06
N MET A 318 0.09 -23.09 10.19
CA MET A 318 0.28 -23.67 11.52
C MET A 318 -0.91 -24.57 11.91
N HIS A 319 -2.13 -24.11 11.65
CA HIS A 319 -3.32 -24.89 11.87
C HIS A 319 -3.32 -26.21 11.06
N LYS A 320 -2.85 -26.19 9.79
CA LYS A 320 -2.75 -27.39 8.94
C LYS A 320 -1.73 -28.42 9.44
N ILE A 321 -0.68 -27.98 10.12
CA ILE A 321 0.36 -28.86 10.68
C ILE A 321 0.11 -29.20 12.15
N GLY A 322 -0.98 -28.69 12.75
CA GLY A 322 -1.37 -28.97 14.14
C GLY A 322 -0.50 -28.29 15.19
N LYS A 323 0.12 -27.17 14.85
CA LYS A 323 0.89 -26.32 15.79
C LYS A 323 0.10 -25.07 16.15
N PRO A 324 0.23 -24.55 17.41
CA PRO A 324 -0.50 -23.38 17.87
C PRO A 324 -0.09 -22.09 17.15
#